data_ffc093437999eb7ad322a24bf3724459
#
_entry.id   ffc093437999eb7ad322a24bf3724459
#
_cell.length_a   1.000
_cell.length_b   1.000
_cell.length_c   1.000
_cell.angle_alpha   90.00
_cell.angle_beta   90.00
_cell.angle_gamma   90.00
#
_symmetry.space_group_name_H-M   'P 1'
#
loop_
_entity.id
_entity.type
_entity.pdbx_description
1 polymer ?
#
loop_
_entity_poly.entity_id
_entity_poly.type
_entity_poly.pdbx_seq_one_letter_code
_entity_poly.pdbx_strand_id
1 'polypeptide(L)'
;PSKDMKHAFLRGQIPSDFDARSQEVDMSRSILLSEEYAPFKTGYDLLGDGSIIGVELPGHAHGQMGIFARNDEDKVFFFVADAAWLKRSIVENRPPHKIADMLFPDPAAYRETLGKLQTYTLTHPDTVVVPSHCDETISQLSASGHK
;
A
#
# COMPACT_ATOMS: atom_id res chain seq x y z
N PRO A 1 21.10 7.23 -2.60
CA PRO A 1 19.83 7.01 -3.28
C PRO A 1 20.05 6.30 -4.59
N SER A 2 19.36 5.17 -4.82
CA SER A 2 19.42 4.45 -6.07
C SER A 2 18.99 5.36 -7.23
N LYS A 3 19.47 5.09 -8.46
CA LYS A 3 19.09 5.87 -9.65
C LYS A 3 17.56 5.92 -9.84
N ASP A 4 16.85 4.92 -9.34
CA ASP A 4 15.41 4.74 -9.49
C ASP A 4 14.60 5.70 -8.59
N MET A 5 15.12 6.10 -7.43
CA MET A 5 14.49 7.12 -6.57
C MET A 5 14.48 8.53 -7.22
N LYS A 6 15.37 8.80 -8.19
CA LYS A 6 15.41 10.13 -8.83
C LYS A 6 14.17 10.44 -9.67
N HIS A 7 13.38 9.44 -10.03
CA HIS A 7 12.17 9.60 -10.83
C HIS A 7 10.88 9.59 -9.98
N ALA A 8 10.96 9.14 -8.74
CA ALA A 8 9.79 9.05 -7.83
C ALA A 8 9.52 10.33 -7.03
N PHE A 9 10.49 11.26 -6.95
CA PHE A 9 10.37 12.47 -6.12
C PHE A 9 10.70 13.73 -6.90
N LEU A 10 9.83 14.74 -6.79
CA LEU A 10 10.15 16.10 -7.19
C LEU A 10 11.08 16.69 -6.13
N ARG A 11 12.32 17.00 -6.49
CA ARG A 11 13.36 17.49 -5.55
C ARG A 11 12.90 18.64 -4.65
N GLY A 12 12.03 19.53 -5.15
CA GLY A 12 11.50 20.66 -4.39
C GLY A 12 10.42 20.29 -3.36
N GLN A 13 9.96 19.04 -3.33
CA GLN A 13 8.96 18.54 -2.38
C GLN A 13 9.55 17.69 -1.26
N ILE A 14 10.85 17.38 -1.34
CA ILE A 14 11.53 16.60 -0.31
C ILE A 14 12.01 17.57 0.77
N PRO A 15 11.62 17.38 2.06
CA PRO A 15 12.15 18.16 3.16
C PRO A 15 13.68 18.10 3.21
N SER A 16 14.32 19.19 3.60
CA SER A 16 15.79 19.28 3.65
C SER A 16 16.43 18.30 4.64
N ASP A 17 15.69 17.84 5.63
CA ASP A 17 16.09 16.88 6.66
C ASP A 17 15.64 15.43 6.35
N PHE A 18 15.14 15.17 5.14
CA PHE A 18 14.60 13.85 4.74
C PHE A 18 15.64 12.74 4.95
N ASP A 19 16.88 12.92 4.48
CA ASP A 19 17.92 11.90 4.59
C ASP A 19 18.27 11.57 6.04
N ALA A 20 18.16 12.56 6.95
CA ALA A 20 18.42 12.38 8.37
C ALA A 20 17.26 11.67 9.12
N ARG A 21 16.05 11.71 8.57
CA ARG A 21 14.83 11.18 9.19
C ARG A 21 14.31 9.91 8.53
N SER A 22 14.78 9.62 7.31
CA SER A 22 14.36 8.43 6.56
C SER A 22 15.21 7.23 6.92
N GLN A 23 14.57 6.08 6.96
CA GLN A 23 15.22 4.78 7.06
C GLN A 23 14.76 3.92 5.88
N GLU A 24 15.72 3.36 5.15
CA GLU A 24 15.40 2.43 4.07
C GLU A 24 14.88 1.10 4.63
N VAL A 25 13.87 0.54 3.99
CA VAL A 25 13.42 -0.83 4.29
C VAL A 25 14.48 -1.79 3.76
N ASP A 26 15.05 -2.60 4.65
CA ASP A 26 15.99 -3.64 4.25
C ASP A 26 15.25 -4.81 3.59
N MET A 27 15.24 -4.81 2.26
CA MET A 27 14.54 -5.82 1.46
C MET A 27 15.10 -7.25 1.63
N SER A 28 16.29 -7.40 2.22
CA SER A 28 16.85 -8.71 2.55
C SER A 28 16.22 -9.35 3.81
N ARG A 29 15.51 -8.57 4.61
CA ARG A 29 14.89 -8.98 5.88
C ARG A 29 13.39 -9.24 5.74
N SER A 30 12.95 -9.74 4.58
CA SER A 30 11.56 -10.16 4.42
C SER A 30 11.21 -11.33 5.36
N ILE A 31 9.99 -11.30 5.87
CA ILE A 31 9.42 -12.36 6.72
C ILE A 31 8.31 -13.10 5.99
N LEU A 32 8.06 -14.35 6.36
CA LEU A 32 6.86 -15.07 5.92
C LEU A 32 5.66 -14.56 6.72
N LEU A 33 4.60 -14.23 6.01
CA LEU A 33 3.36 -13.74 6.59
C LEU A 33 2.40 -14.90 6.89
N SER A 34 1.61 -14.75 7.95
CA SER A 34 0.52 -15.66 8.30
C SER A 34 -0.67 -15.53 7.35
N GLU A 35 -1.63 -16.45 7.45
CA GLU A 35 -2.84 -16.47 6.62
C GLU A 35 -3.71 -15.21 6.73
N GLU A 36 -3.57 -14.44 7.81
CA GLU A 36 -4.30 -13.16 7.99
C GLU A 36 -3.90 -12.09 6.96
N TYR A 37 -2.75 -12.27 6.29
CA TYR A 37 -2.28 -11.39 5.23
C TYR A 37 -2.47 -11.98 3.82
N ALA A 38 -3.02 -13.20 3.71
CA ALA A 38 -3.21 -13.83 2.40
C ALA A 38 -4.04 -12.95 1.45
N PRO A 39 -3.63 -12.78 0.18
CA PRO A 39 -2.68 -13.60 -0.58
C PRO A 39 -1.21 -13.13 -0.53
N PHE A 40 -0.87 -12.17 0.33
CA PHE A 40 0.52 -11.73 0.51
C PHE A 40 1.29 -12.77 1.32
N LYS A 41 2.35 -13.33 0.76
CA LYS A 41 3.12 -14.42 1.38
C LYS A 41 4.32 -13.92 2.16
N THR A 42 4.87 -12.78 1.76
CA THR A 42 6.05 -12.16 2.36
C THR A 42 5.79 -10.69 2.62
N GLY A 43 6.44 -10.15 3.64
CA GLY A 43 6.37 -8.75 4.01
C GLY A 43 7.57 -8.35 4.87
N TYR A 44 7.48 -7.18 5.45
CA TYR A 44 8.53 -6.56 6.25
C TYR A 44 7.93 -6.05 7.55
N ASP A 45 8.44 -6.51 8.68
CA ASP A 45 8.09 -5.93 9.97
C ASP A 45 8.90 -4.63 10.13
N LEU A 46 8.24 -3.50 9.91
CA LEU A 46 8.91 -2.21 9.80
C LEU A 46 9.40 -1.65 11.14
N LEU A 47 8.78 -2.06 12.25
CA LEU A 47 9.15 -1.63 13.60
C LEU A 47 9.80 -2.76 14.42
N GLY A 48 9.73 -3.99 13.95
CA GLY A 48 10.31 -5.17 14.62
C GLY A 48 9.45 -5.73 15.77
N ASP A 49 8.21 -5.27 15.90
CA ASP A 49 7.26 -5.68 16.95
C ASP A 49 5.93 -6.23 16.39
N GLY A 50 5.83 -6.37 15.06
CA GLY A 50 4.66 -6.87 14.35
C GLY A 50 3.50 -5.86 14.23
N SER A 51 3.62 -4.65 14.76
CA SER A 51 2.53 -3.65 14.74
C SER A 51 2.32 -3.03 13.36
N ILE A 52 3.39 -2.91 12.57
CA ILE A 52 3.37 -2.32 11.23
C ILE A 52 4.05 -3.27 10.24
N ILE A 53 3.24 -3.86 9.37
CA ILE A 53 3.73 -4.79 8.34
C ILE A 53 3.63 -4.16 6.98
N GLY A 54 4.78 -4.04 6.30
CA GLY A 54 4.85 -3.61 4.91
C GLY A 54 4.73 -4.79 3.94
N VAL A 55 4.04 -4.60 2.82
CA VAL A 55 3.97 -5.56 1.71
C VAL A 55 4.23 -4.86 0.39
N GLU A 56 4.87 -5.55 -0.55
CA GLU A 56 5.13 -4.98 -1.86
C GLU A 56 3.85 -4.91 -2.71
N LEU A 57 3.60 -3.74 -3.30
CA LEU A 57 2.48 -3.47 -4.20
C LEU A 57 3.00 -2.86 -5.52
N PRO A 58 3.81 -3.62 -6.30
CA PRO A 58 4.46 -3.09 -7.48
C PRO A 58 3.45 -2.72 -8.58
N GLY A 59 3.88 -1.83 -9.49
CA GLY A 59 3.17 -1.50 -10.72
C GLY A 59 2.96 0.00 -10.93
N HIS A 60 2.32 0.70 -9.98
CA HIS A 60 2.15 2.16 -10.06
C HIS A 60 3.49 2.90 -9.91
N ALA A 61 4.34 2.44 -9.02
CA ALA A 61 5.70 2.95 -8.83
C ALA A 61 6.64 1.82 -8.45
N HIS A 62 7.94 2.00 -8.75
CA HIS A 62 8.98 1.11 -8.24
C HIS A 62 9.09 1.26 -6.72
N GLY A 63 9.13 0.13 -6.01
CA GLY A 63 9.27 0.10 -4.55
C GLY A 63 8.02 0.56 -3.80
N GLN A 64 6.86 0.64 -4.47
CA GLN A 64 5.62 0.95 -3.78
C GLN A 64 5.25 -0.16 -2.81
N MET A 65 4.87 0.24 -1.60
CA MET A 65 4.44 -0.66 -0.54
C MET A 65 3.03 -0.31 -0.07
N GLY A 66 2.33 -1.33 0.42
CA GLY A 66 1.16 -1.18 1.27
C GLY A 66 1.55 -1.43 2.72
N ILE A 67 0.79 -0.85 3.64
CA ILE A 67 1.06 -0.91 5.07
C ILE A 67 -0.16 -1.48 5.79
N PHE A 68 0.02 -2.58 6.49
CA PHE A 68 -0.92 -3.05 7.48
C PHE A 68 -0.59 -2.43 8.83
N ALA A 69 -1.61 -1.91 9.49
CA ALA A 69 -1.52 -1.41 10.85
C ALA A 69 -2.74 -1.85 11.65
N ARG A 70 -2.58 -1.98 12.96
CA ARG A 70 -3.64 -2.38 13.88
C ARG A 70 -3.85 -1.29 14.92
N ASN A 71 -5.09 -0.93 15.22
CA ASN A 71 -5.37 0.02 16.29
C ASN A 71 -5.54 -0.69 17.65
N ASP A 72 -5.75 0.08 18.71
CA ASP A 72 -5.90 -0.43 20.08
C ASP A 72 -7.15 -1.33 20.26
N GLU A 73 -8.12 -1.26 19.35
CA GLU A 73 -9.31 -2.12 19.32
C GLU A 73 -9.09 -3.39 18.46
N ASP A 74 -7.86 -3.68 18.09
CA ASP A 74 -7.46 -4.82 17.23
C ASP A 74 -8.01 -4.76 15.80
N LYS A 75 -8.48 -3.59 15.37
CA LYS A 75 -8.99 -3.37 14.02
C LYS A 75 -7.84 -3.19 13.04
N VAL A 76 -7.88 -3.96 11.95
CA VAL A 76 -6.86 -3.93 10.91
C VAL A 76 -7.18 -2.88 9.86
N PHE A 77 -6.19 -2.06 9.55
CA PHE A 77 -6.18 -1.10 8.44
C PHE A 77 -5.12 -1.52 7.43
N PHE A 78 -5.48 -1.47 6.15
CA PHE A 78 -4.55 -1.74 5.07
C PHE A 78 -4.46 -0.53 4.15
N PHE A 79 -3.43 0.27 4.32
CA PHE A 79 -3.13 1.44 3.52
C PHE A 79 -2.44 0.98 2.23
N VAL A 80 -3.11 1.11 1.10
CA VAL A 80 -2.63 0.59 -0.18
C VAL A 80 -2.02 1.65 -1.09
N ALA A 81 -1.95 2.89 -0.63
CA ALA A 81 -1.41 4.03 -1.36
C ALA A 81 -2.01 4.09 -2.79
N ASP A 82 -1.17 4.33 -3.80
CA ASP A 82 -1.58 4.43 -5.21
C ASP A 82 -1.63 3.09 -5.96
N ALA A 83 -1.48 1.95 -5.26
CA ALA A 83 -1.75 0.64 -5.86
C ALA A 83 -3.22 0.49 -6.28
N ALA A 84 -4.11 1.28 -5.68
CA ALA A 84 -5.46 1.53 -6.18
C ALA A 84 -5.89 2.93 -5.76
N TRP A 85 -6.57 3.67 -6.63
CA TRP A 85 -7.03 5.02 -6.31
C TRP A 85 -8.35 5.02 -5.55
N LEU A 86 -9.22 4.06 -5.85
CA LEU A 86 -10.56 3.97 -5.28
C LEU A 86 -10.83 2.54 -4.76
N LYS A 87 -11.52 2.43 -3.65
CA LYS A 87 -11.98 1.13 -3.11
C LYS A 87 -12.81 0.35 -4.13
N ARG A 88 -13.65 1.03 -4.89
CA ARG A 88 -14.45 0.43 -5.97
C ARG A 88 -13.58 -0.26 -7.02
N SER A 89 -12.44 0.34 -7.39
CA SER A 89 -11.50 -0.26 -8.35
C SER A 89 -10.93 -1.60 -7.86
N ILE A 90 -10.72 -1.73 -6.55
CA ILE A 90 -10.28 -2.99 -5.93
C ILE A 90 -11.40 -4.02 -5.99
N VAL A 91 -12.59 -3.67 -5.51
CA VAL A 91 -13.72 -4.61 -5.43
C VAL A 91 -14.13 -5.14 -6.81
N GLU A 92 -14.18 -4.28 -7.81
CA GLU A 92 -14.53 -4.63 -9.19
C GLU A 92 -13.35 -5.21 -9.99
N ASN A 93 -12.14 -5.26 -9.42
CA ASN A 93 -10.87 -5.56 -10.12
C ASN A 93 -10.75 -4.77 -11.43
N ARG A 94 -11.06 -3.49 -11.36
CA ARG A 94 -11.15 -2.61 -12.52
C ARG A 94 -9.93 -1.70 -12.57
N PRO A 95 -8.92 -2.03 -13.40
CA PRO A 95 -7.79 -1.15 -13.60
C PRO A 95 -8.23 0.17 -14.27
N PRO A 96 -7.44 1.25 -14.14
CA PRO A 96 -7.66 2.48 -14.88
C PRO A 96 -7.72 2.22 -16.38
N HIS A 97 -8.20 3.23 -17.12
CA HIS A 97 -8.25 3.15 -18.59
C HIS A 97 -6.85 2.87 -19.17
N LYS A 98 -6.76 2.13 -20.27
CA LYS A 98 -5.49 1.74 -20.92
C LYS A 98 -4.52 2.91 -21.20
N ILE A 99 -5.03 4.14 -21.34
CA ILE A 99 -4.18 5.34 -21.47
C ILE A 99 -3.34 5.56 -20.21
N ALA A 100 -3.84 5.19 -19.04
CA ALA A 100 -3.08 5.27 -17.79
C ALA A 100 -1.93 4.26 -17.72
N ASP A 101 -1.98 3.17 -18.51
CA ASP A 101 -0.87 2.22 -18.61
C ASP A 101 0.44 2.89 -19.05
N MET A 102 0.37 4.00 -19.80
CA MET A 102 1.54 4.78 -20.21
C MET A 102 2.19 5.54 -19.03
N LEU A 103 1.47 5.71 -17.95
CA LEU A 103 1.96 6.40 -16.75
C LEU A 103 2.57 5.43 -15.73
N PHE A 104 2.32 4.13 -15.87
CA PHE A 104 2.82 3.12 -14.95
C PHE A 104 4.14 2.52 -15.45
N PRO A 105 5.16 2.43 -14.59
CA PRO A 105 6.41 1.73 -14.91
C PRO A 105 6.20 0.27 -15.28
N ASP A 106 5.23 -0.41 -14.63
CA ASP A 106 4.89 -1.81 -14.90
C ASP A 106 3.37 -2.04 -14.83
N PRO A 107 2.65 -1.89 -15.96
CA PRO A 107 1.21 -2.12 -16.00
C PRO A 107 0.79 -3.58 -15.73
N ALA A 108 1.67 -4.55 -15.99
CA ALA A 108 1.38 -5.95 -15.73
C ALA A 108 1.40 -6.24 -14.22
N ALA A 109 2.45 -5.79 -13.54
CA ALA A 109 2.55 -5.86 -12.09
C ALA A 109 1.42 -5.10 -11.39
N TYR A 110 0.99 -3.94 -11.95
CA TYR A 110 -0.17 -3.19 -11.43
C TYR A 110 -1.44 -4.04 -11.42
N ARG A 111 -1.74 -4.76 -12.52
CA ARG A 111 -2.93 -5.62 -12.62
C ARG A 111 -2.84 -6.81 -11.67
N GLU A 112 -1.66 -7.41 -11.52
CA GLU A 112 -1.44 -8.49 -10.55
C GLU A 112 -1.67 -8.00 -9.13
N THR A 113 -1.11 -6.85 -8.78
CA THR A 113 -1.29 -6.19 -7.48
C THR A 113 -2.77 -5.91 -7.21
N LEU A 114 -3.50 -5.36 -8.19
CA LEU A 114 -4.93 -5.11 -8.05
C LEU A 114 -5.73 -6.39 -7.79
N GLY A 115 -5.38 -7.49 -8.47
CA GLY A 115 -5.97 -8.81 -8.23
C GLY A 115 -5.71 -9.34 -6.83
N LYS A 116 -4.49 -9.16 -6.29
CA LYS A 116 -4.17 -9.49 -4.89
C LYS A 116 -4.97 -8.65 -3.90
N LEU A 117 -5.09 -7.35 -4.16
CA LEU A 117 -5.91 -6.44 -3.34
C LEU A 117 -7.38 -6.83 -3.35
N GLN A 118 -7.93 -7.19 -4.51
CA GLN A 118 -9.30 -7.71 -4.60
C GLN A 118 -9.46 -8.98 -3.76
N THR A 119 -8.60 -9.97 -3.95
CA THR A 119 -8.63 -11.22 -3.19
C THR A 119 -8.60 -10.95 -1.70
N TYR A 120 -7.65 -10.12 -1.24
CA TYR A 120 -7.54 -9.73 0.15
C TYR A 120 -8.84 -9.10 0.69
N THR A 121 -9.37 -8.10 -0.03
CA THR A 121 -10.59 -7.39 0.38
C THR A 121 -11.81 -8.31 0.51
N LEU A 122 -11.93 -9.30 -0.37
CA LEU A 122 -13.04 -10.26 -0.36
C LEU A 122 -12.90 -11.31 0.74
N THR A 123 -11.67 -11.70 1.08
CA THR A 123 -11.42 -12.72 2.11
C THR A 123 -11.30 -12.15 3.52
N HIS A 124 -11.06 -10.83 3.65
CA HIS A 124 -10.92 -10.14 4.94
C HIS A 124 -11.88 -8.94 5.02
N PRO A 125 -13.21 -9.18 5.10
CA PRO A 125 -14.23 -8.12 5.03
C PRO A 125 -14.16 -7.14 6.20
N ASP A 126 -13.58 -7.53 7.33
CA ASP A 126 -13.43 -6.69 8.53
C ASP A 126 -12.25 -5.72 8.44
N THR A 127 -11.33 -5.94 7.48
CA THR A 127 -10.20 -5.04 7.25
C THR A 127 -10.64 -3.77 6.53
N VAL A 128 -10.21 -2.63 7.03
CA VAL A 128 -10.42 -1.35 6.37
C VAL A 128 -9.32 -1.11 5.34
N VAL A 129 -9.63 -1.34 4.07
CA VAL A 129 -8.69 -1.05 2.97
C VAL A 129 -8.78 0.43 2.60
N VAL A 130 -7.64 1.12 2.63
CA VAL A 130 -7.53 2.58 2.50
C VAL A 130 -6.69 2.97 1.28
N PRO A 131 -7.31 3.23 0.12
CA PRO A 131 -6.65 3.84 -1.03
C PRO A 131 -6.40 5.34 -0.81
N SER A 132 -5.37 5.91 -1.46
CA SER A 132 -4.97 7.31 -1.26
C SER A 132 -5.95 8.36 -1.78
N HIS A 133 -6.77 8.04 -2.78
CA HIS A 133 -7.69 8.98 -3.43
C HIS A 133 -9.17 8.63 -3.23
N CYS A 134 -9.51 7.87 -2.18
CA CYS A 134 -10.88 7.41 -1.91
C CYS A 134 -11.53 8.24 -0.81
N ASP A 135 -12.20 9.33 -1.18
CA ASP A 135 -12.91 10.23 -0.24
C ASP A 135 -13.94 9.48 0.61
N GLU A 136 -14.61 8.47 0.05
CA GLU A 136 -15.55 7.63 0.78
C GLU A 136 -14.87 6.94 1.97
N THR A 137 -13.73 6.31 1.74
CA THR A 137 -12.99 5.61 2.80
C THR A 137 -12.43 6.59 3.82
N ILE A 138 -11.87 7.73 3.37
CA ILE A 138 -11.34 8.77 4.24
C ILE A 138 -12.44 9.36 5.11
N SER A 139 -13.62 9.63 4.56
CA SER A 139 -14.78 10.14 5.30
C SER A 139 -15.27 9.14 6.35
N GLN A 140 -15.28 7.83 6.02
CA GLN A 140 -15.65 6.78 6.98
C GLN A 140 -14.67 6.70 8.15
N LEU A 141 -13.36 6.82 7.88
CA LEU A 141 -12.32 6.86 8.93
C LEU A 141 -12.49 8.06 9.85
N SER A 142 -12.72 9.25 9.28
CA SER A 142 -12.92 10.49 10.05
C SER A 142 -14.15 10.43 10.94
N ALA A 143 -15.25 9.83 10.47
CA ALA A 143 -16.48 9.66 11.25
C ALA A 143 -16.33 8.64 12.39
N SER A 144 -15.43 7.66 12.24
CA SER A 144 -15.17 6.63 13.26
C SER A 144 -14.20 7.09 14.36
N GLY A 145 -13.39 8.11 14.08
CA GLY A 145 -12.36 8.63 15.00
C GLY A 145 -12.84 9.67 16.03
N HIS A 146 -14.14 9.97 16.06
CA HIS A 146 -14.74 10.96 16.98
C HIS A 146 -15.66 10.34 18.04
N LYS A 147 -15.30 9.16 18.57
CA LYS A 147 -15.96 8.59 19.74
C LYS A 147 -15.02 8.46 20.91
#